data_1ba1488bf7dfa635131142f608ba2c37
#
_entry.id   1ba1488bf7dfa635131142f608ba2c37
#
_cell.length_a   1.000
_cell.length_b   1.000
_cell.length_c   1.000
_cell.angle_alpha   90.00
_cell.angle_beta   90.00
_cell.angle_gamma   90.00
#
_symmetry.space_group_name_H-M   'P 1'
#
loop_
_entity.id
_entity.type
_entity.pdbx_description
1 polymer ?
#
loop_
_entity_poly.entity_id
_entity_poly.type
_entity_poly.pdbx_seq_one_letter_code
_entity_poly.pdbx_strand_id
1 'polypeptide(L)'
;MGKPKALLLGAIDHAQATWDALSDVAELVTPTAKNRAEFIEECKSGKLDGVVAAYRTFGSISITGLVDEELVKALPESLKFIAHNGAGYDQVDVHACKARGIRVSNVPSIPDDATADVNMFLILGALRGFNTSMLALRAGQWRGNPPPPLGHDPEGKVLGILGMGGIGRNLKKKAEVFGMSVIYHNRRKLSEEQSGGAEYVSFDELLTRSDVLSLNLPLN
;
A
#
# COMPACT_ATOMS: atom_id res chain seq x y z
N MET A 1 29.28 -25.58 4.43
CA MET A 1 28.93 -24.16 4.52
C MET A 1 27.78 -24.02 5.49
N GLY A 2 27.79 -23.02 6.40
CA GLY A 2 26.65 -22.75 7.27
C GLY A 2 25.42 -22.31 6.46
N LYS A 3 24.22 -22.37 7.06
CA LYS A 3 23.00 -21.85 6.44
C LYS A 3 23.17 -20.33 6.19
N PRO A 4 22.60 -19.79 5.09
CA PRO A 4 22.55 -18.34 4.89
C PRO A 4 21.68 -17.69 5.97
N LYS A 5 21.96 -16.44 6.31
CA LYS A 5 21.13 -15.68 7.25
C LYS A 5 20.01 -14.91 6.55
N ALA A 6 18.81 -14.98 7.13
CA ALA A 6 17.65 -14.20 6.71
C ALA A 6 17.23 -13.23 7.83
N LEU A 7 17.16 -11.95 7.51
CA LEU A 7 16.87 -10.87 8.46
C LEU A 7 15.39 -10.51 8.41
N LEU A 8 14.74 -10.46 9.58
CA LEU A 8 13.39 -9.93 9.73
C LEU A 8 13.47 -8.45 10.13
N LEU A 9 12.91 -7.57 9.32
CA LEU A 9 12.75 -6.14 9.62
C LEU A 9 11.26 -5.83 9.86
N GLY A 10 10.92 -5.54 11.11
CA GLY A 10 9.56 -5.29 11.57
C GLY A 10 8.88 -6.53 12.17
N ALA A 11 7.57 -6.45 12.37
CA ALA A 11 6.77 -7.54 12.96
C ALA A 11 5.98 -8.30 11.88
N ILE A 12 5.71 -9.56 12.13
CA ILE A 12 4.82 -10.41 11.31
C ILE A 12 3.55 -10.66 12.12
N ASP A 13 2.41 -10.15 11.64
CA ASP A 13 1.14 -10.24 12.37
C ASP A 13 0.40 -11.57 12.15
N HIS A 14 0.49 -12.15 10.94
CA HIS A 14 -0.35 -13.29 10.55
C HIS A 14 0.39 -14.49 9.96
N ALA A 15 1.64 -14.34 9.54
CA ALA A 15 2.39 -15.37 8.81
C ALA A 15 3.63 -15.86 9.57
N GLN A 16 3.63 -15.81 10.90
CA GLN A 16 4.78 -16.19 11.73
C GLN A 16 5.23 -17.62 11.45
N ALA A 17 4.31 -18.58 11.36
CA ALA A 17 4.64 -19.97 11.08
C ALA A 17 5.35 -20.16 9.73
N THR A 18 5.00 -19.37 8.73
CA THR A 18 5.67 -19.40 7.42
C THR A 18 7.10 -18.85 7.51
N TRP A 19 7.29 -17.80 8.30
CA TRP A 19 8.62 -17.27 8.57
C TRP A 19 9.49 -18.29 9.32
N ASP A 20 8.95 -18.89 10.38
CA ASP A 20 9.67 -19.85 11.21
C ASP A 20 10.09 -21.10 10.42
N ALA A 21 9.28 -21.52 9.45
CA ALA A 21 9.59 -22.64 8.55
C ALA A 21 10.84 -22.37 7.68
N LEU A 22 11.23 -21.10 7.45
CA LEU A 22 12.47 -20.78 6.77
C LEU A 22 13.71 -21.21 7.56
N SER A 23 13.57 -21.51 8.85
CA SER A 23 14.67 -22.08 9.69
C SER A 23 15.23 -23.39 9.14
N ASP A 24 14.47 -24.11 8.31
CA ASP A 24 14.94 -25.32 7.64
C ASP A 24 16.07 -25.03 6.63
N VAL A 25 16.07 -23.85 6.04
CA VAL A 25 17.01 -23.45 4.96
C VAL A 25 17.90 -22.26 5.31
N ALA A 26 17.56 -21.46 6.33
CA ALA A 26 18.27 -20.27 6.72
C ALA A 26 18.37 -20.13 8.25
N GLU A 27 19.37 -19.41 8.72
CA GLU A 27 19.43 -18.87 10.09
C GLU A 27 18.57 -17.60 10.14
N LEU A 28 17.55 -17.57 11.01
CA LEU A 28 16.66 -16.43 11.15
C LEU A 28 17.23 -15.43 12.14
N VAL A 29 17.35 -14.18 11.72
CA VAL A 29 17.95 -13.10 12.48
C VAL A 29 16.94 -11.96 12.63
N THR A 30 16.84 -11.39 13.83
CA THR A 30 16.07 -10.17 14.09
C THR A 30 17.00 -9.13 14.70
N PRO A 31 16.98 -7.86 14.26
CA PRO A 31 17.83 -6.82 14.82
C PRO A 31 17.42 -6.52 16.27
N THR A 32 18.37 -6.06 17.06
CA THR A 32 18.13 -5.60 18.43
C THR A 32 17.88 -4.10 18.52
N ALA A 33 18.18 -3.38 17.45
CA ALA A 33 18.00 -1.94 17.32
C ALA A 33 16.54 -1.52 17.47
N LYS A 34 16.32 -0.40 18.14
CA LYS A 34 14.98 0.19 18.38
C LYS A 34 14.73 1.45 17.56
N ASN A 35 15.73 1.96 16.90
CA ASN A 35 15.65 3.15 16.04
C ASN A 35 16.71 3.08 14.94
N ARG A 36 16.63 4.02 13.99
CA ARG A 36 17.51 4.06 12.82
C ARG A 36 18.99 4.14 13.16
N ALA A 37 19.36 4.99 14.12
CA ALA A 37 20.76 5.18 14.47
C ALA A 37 21.37 3.88 15.04
N GLU A 38 20.64 3.23 15.94
CA GLU A 38 21.05 1.93 16.49
C GLU A 38 21.11 0.85 15.40
N PHE A 39 20.18 0.86 14.44
CA PHE A 39 20.17 -0.12 13.35
C PHE A 39 21.39 0.06 12.42
N ILE A 40 21.74 1.30 12.09
CA ILE A 40 22.94 1.59 11.31
C ILE A 40 24.20 1.12 12.03
N GLU A 41 24.29 1.37 13.34
CA GLU A 41 25.41 0.88 14.15
C GLU A 41 25.45 -0.64 14.26
N GLU A 42 24.28 -1.29 14.37
CA GLU A 42 24.19 -2.75 14.37
C GLU A 42 24.66 -3.34 13.04
N CYS A 43 24.32 -2.71 11.91
CA CYS A 43 24.85 -3.09 10.59
C CYS A 43 26.38 -2.97 10.52
N LYS A 44 26.94 -1.87 11.03
CA LYS A 44 28.38 -1.59 11.00
C LYS A 44 29.19 -2.46 11.98
N SER A 45 28.56 -2.94 13.05
CA SER A 45 29.22 -3.72 14.09
C SER A 45 29.58 -5.15 13.68
N GLY A 46 29.14 -5.60 12.52
CA GLY A 46 29.31 -6.98 12.04
C GLY A 46 28.29 -7.99 12.61
N LYS A 47 27.37 -7.58 13.49
CA LYS A 47 26.36 -8.49 14.05
C LYS A 47 25.45 -9.09 12.98
N LEU A 48 25.22 -8.36 11.89
CA LEU A 48 24.38 -8.77 10.76
C LEU A 48 25.20 -9.35 9.61
N ASP A 49 26.49 -9.61 9.80
CA ASP A 49 27.31 -10.23 8.76
C ASP A 49 26.81 -11.61 8.37
N GLY A 50 26.88 -11.90 7.07
CA GLY A 50 26.35 -13.12 6.48
C GLY A 50 24.85 -13.10 6.20
N VAL A 51 24.13 -12.00 6.49
CA VAL A 51 22.73 -11.82 6.05
C VAL A 51 22.71 -11.67 4.53
N VAL A 52 21.98 -12.57 3.85
CA VAL A 52 21.88 -12.56 2.39
C VAL A 52 20.51 -12.03 1.91
N ALA A 53 19.49 -12.16 2.75
CA ALA A 53 18.13 -11.70 2.44
C ALA A 53 17.51 -11.01 3.65
N ALA A 54 16.70 -9.99 3.40
CA ALA A 54 15.88 -9.34 4.42
C ALA A 54 14.40 -9.38 3.99
N TYR A 55 13.53 -9.83 4.90
CA TYR A 55 12.09 -9.63 4.80
C TYR A 55 11.74 -8.36 5.56
N ARG A 56 11.13 -7.41 4.85
CA ARG A 56 10.82 -6.08 5.35
C ARG A 56 9.32 -5.87 5.38
N THR A 57 8.75 -5.63 6.58
CA THR A 57 7.36 -5.22 6.72
C THR A 57 7.24 -3.70 6.59
N PHE A 58 6.04 -3.20 6.28
CA PHE A 58 5.77 -1.76 6.18
C PHE A 58 6.11 -1.04 7.50
N GLY A 59 5.74 -1.62 8.64
CA GLY A 59 6.00 -1.07 9.97
C GLY A 59 7.47 -0.98 10.36
N SER A 60 8.39 -1.62 9.63
CA SER A 60 9.83 -1.54 9.91
C SER A 60 10.40 -0.13 9.81
N ILE A 61 9.69 0.80 9.17
CA ILE A 61 10.08 2.21 9.06
C ILE A 61 10.31 2.86 10.42
N SER A 62 9.63 2.40 11.47
CA SER A 62 9.83 2.89 12.84
C SER A 62 11.23 2.59 13.39
N ILE A 63 11.89 1.55 12.87
CA ILE A 63 13.24 1.13 13.28
C ILE A 63 14.26 1.56 12.22
N THR A 64 14.02 1.24 10.95
CA THR A 64 15.01 1.48 9.89
C THR A 64 14.96 2.89 9.32
N GLY A 65 13.83 3.60 9.45
CA GLY A 65 13.50 4.74 8.62
C GLY A 65 13.31 4.30 7.16
N LEU A 66 13.45 5.24 6.23
CA LEU A 66 13.51 4.94 4.81
C LEU A 66 14.75 4.12 4.47
N VAL A 67 14.60 3.18 3.54
CA VAL A 67 15.74 2.46 2.95
C VAL A 67 16.31 3.35 1.85
N ASP A 68 16.94 4.44 2.26
CA ASP A 68 17.59 5.42 1.41
C ASP A 68 19.07 5.06 1.16
N GLU A 69 19.76 5.92 0.43
CA GLU A 69 21.17 5.70 0.07
C GLU A 69 22.07 5.55 1.30
N GLU A 70 21.80 6.31 2.38
CA GLU A 70 22.59 6.21 3.63
C GLU A 70 22.45 4.82 4.26
N LEU A 71 21.22 4.36 4.42
CA LEU A 71 20.97 3.03 4.99
C LEU A 71 21.51 1.94 4.06
N VAL A 72 21.26 2.04 2.74
CA VAL A 72 21.76 1.06 1.78
C VAL A 72 23.28 0.92 1.87
N LYS A 73 24.04 2.00 2.09
CA LYS A 73 25.50 1.94 2.29
C LYS A 73 25.90 1.23 3.59
N ALA A 74 25.08 1.34 4.64
CA ALA A 74 25.36 0.74 5.94
C ALA A 74 25.00 -0.75 6.02
N LEU A 75 24.05 -1.23 5.18
CA LEU A 75 23.62 -2.62 5.18
C LEU A 75 24.79 -3.60 4.95
N PRO A 76 24.76 -4.84 5.49
CA PRO A 76 25.82 -5.83 5.31
C PRO A 76 26.17 -6.08 3.83
N GLU A 77 27.44 -6.23 3.49
CA GLU A 77 27.87 -6.47 2.09
C GLU A 77 27.33 -7.76 1.49
N SER A 78 27.04 -8.74 2.35
CA SER A 78 26.45 -10.01 1.98
C SER A 78 25.00 -9.91 1.54
N LEU A 79 24.28 -8.81 1.87
CA LEU A 79 22.86 -8.64 1.53
C LEU A 79 22.65 -8.51 0.02
N LYS A 80 21.81 -9.39 -0.55
CA LYS A 80 21.51 -9.44 -1.99
C LYS A 80 20.02 -9.27 -2.29
N PHE A 81 19.14 -9.51 -1.32
CA PHE A 81 17.71 -9.51 -1.54
C PHE A 81 16.97 -8.78 -0.42
N ILE A 82 16.02 -7.92 -0.80
CA ILE A 82 15.03 -7.33 0.11
C ILE A 82 13.64 -7.72 -0.41
N ALA A 83 12.90 -8.51 0.36
CA ALA A 83 11.50 -8.82 0.11
C ALA A 83 10.64 -7.83 0.91
N HIS A 84 10.04 -6.86 0.22
CA HIS A 84 9.19 -5.84 0.85
C HIS A 84 7.74 -6.31 0.90
N ASN A 85 7.17 -6.40 2.09
CA ASN A 85 5.75 -6.70 2.32
C ASN A 85 4.90 -5.43 2.14
N GLY A 86 4.63 -5.09 0.90
CA GLY A 86 3.80 -3.96 0.51
C GLY A 86 3.71 -3.87 -1.01
N ALA A 87 2.61 -3.33 -1.53
CA ALA A 87 2.47 -3.06 -2.96
C ALA A 87 3.26 -1.80 -3.36
N GLY A 88 3.11 -0.72 -2.60
CA GLY A 88 3.92 0.49 -2.74
C GLY A 88 5.31 0.28 -2.15
N TYR A 89 6.33 0.82 -2.79
CA TYR A 89 7.73 0.72 -2.36
C TYR A 89 8.41 2.10 -2.24
N ASP A 90 7.63 3.14 -2.07
CA ASP A 90 8.07 4.52 -1.83
C ASP A 90 9.02 4.67 -0.63
N GLN A 91 8.98 3.71 0.30
CA GLN A 91 9.89 3.64 1.44
C GLN A 91 11.27 3.05 1.11
N VAL A 92 11.52 2.63 -0.14
CA VAL A 92 12.76 1.96 -0.55
C VAL A 92 13.33 2.63 -1.79
N ASP A 93 14.53 3.17 -1.68
CA ASP A 93 15.28 3.64 -2.82
C ASP A 93 15.81 2.44 -3.63
N VAL A 94 15.02 2.05 -4.62
CA VAL A 94 15.34 0.92 -5.50
C VAL A 94 16.55 1.21 -6.39
N HIS A 95 16.86 2.48 -6.65
CA HIS A 95 18.02 2.86 -7.44
C HIS A 95 19.31 2.68 -6.63
N ALA A 96 19.33 3.13 -5.38
CA ALA A 96 20.45 2.90 -4.46
C ALA A 96 20.66 1.39 -4.22
N CYS A 97 19.58 0.64 -3.98
CA CYS A 97 19.63 -0.82 -3.86
C CYS A 97 20.25 -1.48 -5.10
N LYS A 98 19.78 -1.10 -6.30
CA LYS A 98 20.30 -1.62 -7.56
C LYS A 98 21.77 -1.30 -7.77
N ALA A 99 22.20 -0.08 -7.49
CA ALA A 99 23.59 0.35 -7.61
C ALA A 99 24.53 -0.52 -6.74
N ARG A 100 24.03 -1.01 -5.60
CA ARG A 100 24.74 -1.90 -4.70
C ARG A 100 24.55 -3.40 -5.01
N GLY A 101 23.79 -3.74 -6.05
CA GLY A 101 23.52 -5.13 -6.44
C GLY A 101 22.48 -5.82 -5.57
N ILE A 102 21.65 -5.06 -4.81
CA ILE A 102 20.56 -5.58 -4.01
C ILE A 102 19.29 -5.61 -4.89
N ARG A 103 18.64 -6.76 -4.95
CA ARG A 103 17.35 -6.94 -5.63
C ARG A 103 16.22 -6.70 -4.63
N VAL A 104 15.26 -5.87 -5.02
CA VAL A 104 14.06 -5.59 -4.22
C VAL A 104 12.85 -6.23 -4.90
N SER A 105 12.07 -6.98 -4.14
CA SER A 105 10.74 -7.47 -4.54
C SER A 105 9.67 -6.82 -3.67
N ASN A 106 8.49 -6.66 -4.23
CA ASN A 106 7.28 -6.17 -3.55
C ASN A 106 6.11 -7.14 -3.79
N VAL A 107 4.94 -6.83 -3.23
CA VAL A 107 3.72 -7.64 -3.35
C VAL A 107 2.68 -6.87 -4.19
N PRO A 108 2.82 -6.84 -5.54
CA PRO A 108 1.86 -6.17 -6.40
C PRO A 108 0.55 -6.95 -6.42
N SER A 109 -0.57 -6.25 -6.66
CA SER A 109 -1.91 -6.79 -6.94
C SER A 109 -2.65 -7.48 -5.80
N ILE A 110 -1.96 -8.04 -4.81
CA ILE A 110 -2.62 -8.73 -3.68
C ILE A 110 -3.58 -7.81 -2.92
N PRO A 111 -3.23 -6.54 -2.59
CA PRO A 111 -4.14 -5.66 -1.86
C PRO A 111 -5.17 -4.94 -2.75
N ASP A 112 -5.17 -5.14 -4.06
CA ASP A 112 -5.98 -4.36 -5.00
C ASP A 112 -7.48 -4.45 -4.69
N ASP A 113 -7.98 -5.67 -4.45
CA ASP A 113 -9.40 -5.92 -4.19
C ASP A 113 -9.83 -5.36 -2.83
N ALA A 114 -9.10 -5.66 -1.78
CA ALA A 114 -9.39 -5.16 -0.44
C ALA A 114 -9.28 -3.61 -0.36
N THR A 115 -8.33 -3.01 -1.08
CA THR A 115 -8.24 -1.56 -1.17
C THR A 115 -9.44 -0.96 -1.92
N ALA A 116 -9.90 -1.61 -2.98
CA ALA A 116 -11.11 -1.20 -3.69
C ALA A 116 -12.38 -1.30 -2.81
N ASP A 117 -12.46 -2.30 -1.90
CA ASP A 117 -13.55 -2.39 -0.92
C ASP A 117 -13.57 -1.18 0.01
N VAL A 118 -12.42 -0.78 0.52
CA VAL A 118 -12.31 0.43 1.36
C VAL A 118 -12.68 1.68 0.57
N ASN A 119 -12.27 1.78 -0.70
CA ASN A 119 -12.71 2.89 -1.56
C ASN A 119 -14.24 2.96 -1.66
N MET A 120 -14.91 1.83 -1.92
CA MET A 120 -16.38 1.79 -1.97
C MET A 120 -17.01 2.17 -0.64
N PHE A 121 -16.49 1.68 0.48
CA PHE A 121 -16.95 2.07 1.82
C PHE A 121 -16.87 3.58 2.02
N LEU A 122 -15.75 4.21 1.62
CA LEU A 122 -15.56 5.66 1.75
C LEU A 122 -16.49 6.44 0.81
N ILE A 123 -16.70 5.98 -0.42
CA ILE A 123 -17.62 6.59 -1.38
C ILE A 123 -19.05 6.56 -0.82
N LEU A 124 -19.53 5.41 -0.39
CA LEU A 124 -20.86 5.25 0.20
C LEU A 124 -20.97 6.07 1.50
N GLY A 125 -19.94 6.06 2.34
CA GLY A 125 -19.88 6.82 3.57
C GLY A 125 -19.99 8.33 3.33
N ALA A 126 -19.32 8.85 2.32
CA ALA A 126 -19.37 10.25 1.94
C ALA A 126 -20.73 10.63 1.36
N LEU A 127 -21.22 9.86 0.37
CA LEU A 127 -22.52 10.12 -0.27
C LEU A 127 -23.68 10.05 0.73
N ARG A 128 -23.66 9.10 1.66
CA ARG A 128 -24.74 8.87 2.63
C ARG A 128 -24.56 9.63 3.96
N GLY A 129 -23.46 10.35 4.13
CA GLY A 129 -23.18 11.10 5.37
C GLY A 129 -23.07 10.22 6.62
N PHE A 130 -22.55 9.00 6.52
CA PHE A 130 -22.48 8.02 7.62
C PHE A 130 -21.81 8.55 8.87
N ASN A 131 -20.77 9.36 8.74
CA ASN A 131 -20.04 9.87 9.88
C ASN A 131 -20.93 10.72 10.81
N THR A 132 -21.79 11.58 10.25
CA THR A 132 -22.70 12.41 11.02
C THR A 132 -23.68 11.56 11.83
N SER A 133 -24.28 10.56 11.19
CA SER A 133 -25.21 9.63 11.84
C SER A 133 -24.53 8.78 12.91
N MET A 134 -23.32 8.29 12.64
CA MET A 134 -22.55 7.49 13.61
C MET A 134 -22.13 8.30 14.83
N LEU A 135 -21.72 9.55 14.67
CA LEU A 135 -21.36 10.44 15.79
C LEU A 135 -22.57 10.74 16.65
N ALA A 136 -23.74 11.04 16.04
CA ALA A 136 -24.98 11.26 16.77
C ALA A 136 -25.39 10.02 17.58
N LEU A 137 -25.33 8.84 16.98
CA LEU A 137 -25.66 7.59 17.66
C LEU A 137 -24.72 7.31 18.85
N ARG A 138 -23.40 7.51 18.69
CA ARG A 138 -22.42 7.37 19.78
C ARG A 138 -22.62 8.36 20.91
N ALA A 139 -23.19 9.54 20.61
CA ALA A 139 -23.58 10.56 21.62
C ALA A 139 -24.94 10.27 22.26
N GLY A 140 -25.57 9.11 22.03
CA GLY A 140 -26.88 8.76 22.54
C GLY A 140 -28.03 9.47 21.82
N GLN A 141 -27.80 10.09 20.70
CA GLN A 141 -28.79 10.84 19.92
C GLN A 141 -29.19 10.01 18.69
N TRP A 142 -30.37 9.39 18.73
CA TRP A 142 -30.84 8.51 17.62
C TRP A 142 -30.84 9.22 16.26
N ARG A 143 -31.36 10.42 16.19
CA ARG A 143 -31.45 11.19 14.92
C ARG A 143 -30.51 12.38 14.86
N GLY A 144 -29.75 12.63 15.91
CA GLY A 144 -28.92 13.83 16.02
C GLY A 144 -29.74 15.12 16.19
N ASN A 145 -29.05 16.22 16.53
CA ASN A 145 -29.60 17.56 16.59
C ASN A 145 -28.54 18.56 16.15
N PRO A 146 -28.63 19.13 14.92
CA PRO A 146 -29.66 18.87 13.90
C PRO A 146 -29.63 17.43 13.35
N PRO A 147 -30.72 16.95 12.74
CA PRO A 147 -30.75 15.64 12.11
C PRO A 147 -29.77 15.59 10.91
N PRO A 148 -29.12 14.45 10.66
CA PRO A 148 -28.21 14.31 9.52
C PRO A 148 -28.97 14.49 8.20
N PRO A 149 -28.28 14.99 7.16
CA PRO A 149 -28.87 15.08 5.82
C PRO A 149 -29.20 13.67 5.28
N LEU A 150 -30.18 13.56 4.38
CA LEU A 150 -30.54 12.29 3.74
C LEU A 150 -29.42 11.70 2.91
N GLY A 151 -28.48 12.55 2.45
CA GLY A 151 -27.40 12.15 1.58
C GLY A 151 -27.83 11.94 0.12
N HIS A 152 -26.97 11.28 -0.65
CA HIS A 152 -27.15 11.04 -2.08
C HIS A 152 -27.02 9.56 -2.38
N ASP A 153 -27.78 9.06 -3.35
CA ASP A 153 -27.62 7.72 -3.88
C ASP A 153 -26.41 7.66 -4.82
N PRO A 154 -25.69 6.53 -4.88
CA PRO A 154 -24.62 6.33 -5.85
C PRO A 154 -25.13 6.15 -7.27
N GLU A 155 -26.38 5.62 -7.43
CA GLU A 155 -26.99 5.40 -8.74
C GLU A 155 -27.05 6.70 -9.57
N GLY A 156 -26.63 6.60 -10.82
CA GLY A 156 -26.58 7.74 -11.75
C GLY A 156 -25.41 8.71 -11.53
N LYS A 157 -24.58 8.52 -10.51
CA LYS A 157 -23.39 9.35 -10.27
C LYS A 157 -22.23 8.93 -11.16
N VAL A 158 -21.36 9.91 -11.45
CA VAL A 158 -20.13 9.71 -12.20
C VAL A 158 -18.97 9.55 -11.22
N LEU A 159 -18.35 8.37 -11.21
CA LEU A 159 -17.09 8.14 -10.50
C LEU A 159 -15.91 8.43 -11.43
N GLY A 160 -15.15 9.46 -11.11
CA GLY A 160 -13.86 9.73 -11.72
C GLY A 160 -12.74 8.96 -11.02
N ILE A 161 -11.97 8.20 -11.77
CA ILE A 161 -10.81 7.46 -11.25
C ILE A 161 -9.53 8.09 -11.80
N LEU A 162 -8.76 8.71 -10.92
CA LEU A 162 -7.40 9.13 -11.23
C LEU A 162 -6.44 8.01 -10.87
N GLY A 163 -5.92 7.29 -11.87
CA GLY A 163 -5.11 6.11 -11.67
C GLY A 163 -5.87 4.79 -11.83
N MET A 164 -6.19 4.40 -13.08
CA MET A 164 -6.87 3.15 -13.44
C MET A 164 -5.87 1.96 -13.47
N GLY A 165 -5.17 1.73 -12.34
CA GLY A 165 -4.32 0.57 -12.08
C GLY A 165 -5.13 -0.63 -11.58
N GLY A 166 -4.50 -1.56 -10.86
CA GLY A 166 -5.17 -2.73 -10.29
C GLY A 166 -6.32 -2.34 -9.36
N ILE A 167 -6.09 -1.42 -8.42
CA ILE A 167 -7.11 -0.90 -7.50
C ILE A 167 -8.24 -0.20 -8.28
N GLY A 168 -7.91 0.72 -9.19
CA GLY A 168 -8.91 1.47 -9.97
C GLY A 168 -9.82 0.58 -10.79
N ARG A 169 -9.27 -0.47 -11.41
CA ARG A 169 -10.05 -1.46 -12.18
C ARG A 169 -10.97 -2.32 -11.30
N ASN A 170 -10.53 -2.69 -10.10
CA ASN A 170 -11.39 -3.37 -9.14
C ASN A 170 -12.50 -2.44 -8.62
N LEU A 171 -12.15 -1.19 -8.30
CA LEU A 171 -13.11 -0.18 -7.87
C LEU A 171 -14.18 0.07 -8.94
N LYS A 172 -13.78 0.18 -10.22
CA LYS A 172 -14.72 0.33 -11.34
C LYS A 172 -15.80 -0.76 -11.30
N LYS A 173 -15.41 -2.03 -11.24
CA LYS A 173 -16.33 -3.16 -11.22
C LYS A 173 -17.33 -3.07 -10.06
N LYS A 174 -16.86 -2.65 -8.88
CA LYS A 174 -17.71 -2.51 -7.70
C LYS A 174 -18.66 -1.32 -7.84
N ALA A 175 -18.18 -0.17 -8.31
CA ALA A 175 -18.99 1.03 -8.50
C ALA A 175 -20.11 0.85 -9.51
N GLU A 176 -19.86 0.13 -10.60
CA GLU A 176 -20.87 -0.19 -11.62
C GLU A 176 -22.05 -1.02 -11.06
N VAL A 177 -21.78 -1.91 -10.09
CA VAL A 177 -22.86 -2.68 -9.40
C VAL A 177 -23.77 -1.74 -8.59
N PHE A 178 -23.26 -0.60 -8.13
CA PHE A 178 -24.04 0.44 -7.45
C PHE A 178 -24.67 1.45 -8.42
N GLY A 179 -24.68 1.19 -9.73
CA GLY A 179 -25.30 2.03 -10.75
C GLY A 179 -24.52 3.30 -11.09
N MET A 180 -23.23 3.37 -10.71
CA MET A 180 -22.35 4.49 -11.08
C MET A 180 -21.81 4.30 -12.51
N SER A 181 -21.65 5.39 -13.25
CA SER A 181 -20.83 5.42 -14.45
C SER A 181 -19.38 5.76 -14.09
N VAL A 182 -18.42 5.21 -14.86
CA VAL A 182 -17.01 5.38 -14.52
C VAL A 182 -16.24 6.02 -15.67
N ILE A 183 -15.55 7.12 -15.39
CA ILE A 183 -14.56 7.76 -16.26
C ILE A 183 -13.20 7.71 -15.60
N TYR A 184 -12.13 7.74 -16.38
CA TYR A 184 -10.79 7.69 -15.80
C TYR A 184 -9.76 8.54 -16.52
N HIS A 185 -8.72 8.91 -15.78
CA HIS A 185 -7.51 9.52 -16.33
C HIS A 185 -6.26 8.79 -15.84
N ASN A 186 -5.34 8.55 -16.77
CA ASN A 186 -3.99 8.07 -16.55
C ASN A 186 -3.01 8.87 -17.40
N ARG A 187 -1.73 8.84 -17.09
CA ARG A 187 -0.68 9.40 -17.96
C ARG A 187 -0.70 8.81 -19.38
N ARG A 188 -1.19 7.58 -19.52
CA ARG A 188 -1.40 6.89 -20.80
C ARG A 188 -2.77 6.23 -20.80
N LYS A 189 -3.48 6.37 -21.91
CA LYS A 189 -4.75 5.67 -22.13
C LYS A 189 -4.51 4.15 -22.09
N LEU A 190 -5.35 3.43 -21.38
CA LEU A 190 -5.35 1.96 -21.37
C LEU A 190 -6.01 1.39 -22.63
N SER A 191 -5.73 0.12 -22.96
CA SER A 191 -6.52 -0.61 -23.93
C SER A 191 -7.97 -0.79 -23.43
N GLU A 192 -8.88 -1.03 -24.34
CA GLU A 192 -10.30 -1.27 -24.01
C GLU A 192 -10.46 -2.46 -23.05
N GLU A 193 -9.73 -3.53 -23.28
CA GLU A 193 -9.68 -4.69 -22.41
C GLU A 193 -9.21 -4.33 -20.99
N GLN A 194 -8.14 -3.53 -20.86
CA GLN A 194 -7.61 -3.12 -19.57
C GLN A 194 -8.50 -2.12 -18.83
N SER A 195 -9.17 -1.21 -19.56
CA SER A 195 -10.08 -0.24 -18.97
C SER A 195 -11.46 -0.85 -18.66
N GLY A 196 -11.75 -2.04 -19.24
CA GLY A 196 -13.06 -2.69 -19.11
C GLY A 196 -14.20 -1.81 -19.63
N GLY A 197 -13.96 -1.06 -20.71
CA GLY A 197 -14.93 -0.16 -21.33
C GLY A 197 -15.12 1.19 -20.64
N ALA A 198 -14.34 1.53 -19.58
CA ALA A 198 -14.40 2.87 -19.00
C ALA A 198 -13.91 3.94 -19.97
N GLU A 199 -14.58 5.08 -19.99
CA GLU A 199 -14.21 6.23 -20.82
C GLU A 199 -12.90 6.87 -20.32
N TYR A 200 -11.92 7.00 -21.21
CA TYR A 200 -10.71 7.80 -20.93
C TYR A 200 -10.97 9.26 -21.23
N VAL A 201 -10.70 10.13 -20.27
CA VAL A 201 -10.90 11.58 -20.37
C VAL A 201 -9.61 12.33 -20.05
N SER A 202 -9.54 13.62 -20.43
CA SER A 202 -8.49 14.51 -19.98
C SER A 202 -8.55 14.73 -18.47
N PHE A 203 -7.49 15.25 -17.88
CA PHE A 203 -7.47 15.54 -16.43
C PHE A 203 -8.55 16.58 -16.07
N ASP A 204 -8.70 17.63 -16.87
CA ASP A 204 -9.69 18.67 -16.63
C ASP A 204 -11.12 18.16 -16.79
N GLU A 205 -11.39 17.29 -17.78
CA GLU A 205 -12.68 16.64 -17.93
C GLU A 205 -12.97 15.68 -16.77
N LEU A 206 -11.96 14.97 -16.25
CA LEU A 206 -12.13 14.15 -15.06
C LEU A 206 -12.62 14.98 -13.88
N LEU A 207 -11.99 16.14 -13.63
CA LEU A 207 -12.37 17.02 -12.52
C LEU A 207 -13.76 17.64 -12.71
N THR A 208 -14.11 18.03 -13.93
CA THR A 208 -15.38 18.73 -14.19
C THR A 208 -16.59 17.81 -14.28
N ARG A 209 -16.39 16.54 -14.67
CA ARG A 209 -17.48 15.57 -14.90
C ARG A 209 -17.73 14.61 -13.74
N SER A 210 -16.81 14.55 -12.77
CA SER A 210 -16.94 13.62 -11.63
C SER A 210 -17.85 14.16 -10.55
N ASP A 211 -18.83 13.38 -10.12
CA ASP A 211 -19.55 13.61 -8.86
C ASP A 211 -18.72 13.15 -7.65
N VAL A 212 -17.94 12.09 -7.85
CA VAL A 212 -17.01 11.52 -6.86
C VAL A 212 -15.68 11.29 -7.55
N LEU A 213 -14.58 11.70 -6.92
CA LEU A 213 -13.23 11.49 -7.41
C LEU A 213 -12.46 10.53 -6.49
N SER A 214 -11.92 9.46 -7.08
CA SER A 214 -11.05 8.50 -6.38
C SER A 214 -9.62 8.60 -6.88
N LEU A 215 -8.66 8.76 -5.94
CA LEU A 215 -7.24 8.85 -6.22
C LEU A 215 -6.57 7.51 -5.94
N ASN A 216 -6.07 6.83 -6.99
CA ASN A 216 -5.42 5.53 -6.90
C ASN A 216 -4.02 5.59 -7.52
N LEU A 217 -3.29 6.64 -7.20
CA LEU A 217 -1.94 6.89 -7.69
C LEU A 217 -0.89 6.39 -6.70
N PRO A 218 0.30 5.95 -7.18
CA PRO A 218 1.43 5.79 -6.29
C PRO A 218 1.84 7.15 -5.69
N LEU A 219 2.37 7.13 -4.49
CA LEU A 219 3.00 8.30 -3.87
C LEU A 219 4.40 8.44 -4.48
N ASN A 220 4.61 9.51 -5.28
CA ASN A 220 5.87 9.84 -5.94
C ASN A 220 6.33 11.23 -5.51
#